data_938bbc059d93019b364b9fbce2dc8be7
#
_entry.id   938bbc059d93019b364b9fbce2dc8be7
#
_cell.length_a   1.000
_cell.length_b   1.000
_cell.length_c   1.000
_cell.angle_alpha   90.00
_cell.angle_beta   90.00
_cell.angle_gamma   90.00
#
_symmetry.space_group_name_H-M   'P 1'
#
loop_
_entity.id
_entity.type
_entity.pdbx_description
1 polymer ?
#
loop_
_entity_poly.entity_id
_entity_poly.type
_entity_poly.pdbx_seq_one_letter_code
_entity_poly.pdbx_strand_id
1 'polypeptide(L)'
;IMINFNNDSIDYKQLIEKLELDKLKVSKEDTYSKKNVIHIPVLYNLEMGPDLEEVASYNNLSIEEVVQIHTTNEYLVYMLGFMPGFPFLGGLDEHIHTPRRSEPRVKINAGSVGIANNQTGLYPSDSPGGWQIIGRTPLKVFDQYSEPMTLYEAGDYIKFYSIDEKTYNQIESEINDGRFNKEKWVTRSGH
;
A
#
# COMPACT_ATOMS: atom_id res chain seq x y z
N ILE A 1 -3.39 -13.84 11.44
CA ILE A 1 -3.60 -15.31 11.52
C ILE A 1 -4.96 -15.54 12.18
N MET A 2 -5.82 -16.34 11.57
CA MET A 2 -7.09 -16.76 12.16
C MET A 2 -6.93 -18.21 12.62
N ILE A 3 -7.30 -18.48 13.88
CA ILE A 3 -7.27 -19.84 14.45
C ILE A 3 -8.71 -20.21 14.78
N ASN A 4 -9.23 -21.22 14.08
CA ASN A 4 -10.53 -21.81 14.38
C ASN A 4 -10.34 -22.97 15.35
N PHE A 5 -11.13 -23.01 16.43
CA PHE A 5 -11.08 -24.08 17.41
C PHE A 5 -12.48 -24.48 17.85
N ASN A 6 -12.61 -25.71 18.32
CA ASN A 6 -13.89 -26.21 18.87
C ASN A 6 -14.01 -25.81 20.34
N ASN A 7 -14.95 -24.92 20.63
CA ASN A 7 -15.16 -24.35 21.96
C ASN A 7 -15.72 -25.39 22.98
N ASP A 8 -16.27 -26.51 22.50
CA ASP A 8 -16.72 -27.62 23.37
C ASP A 8 -15.55 -28.46 23.87
N SER A 9 -14.39 -28.40 23.20
CA SER A 9 -13.22 -29.23 23.51
C SER A 9 -12.12 -28.45 24.22
N ILE A 10 -12.02 -27.14 23.98
CA ILE A 10 -10.99 -26.27 24.54
C ILE A 10 -11.50 -24.83 24.61
N ASP A 11 -11.31 -24.15 25.73
CA ASP A 11 -11.64 -22.74 25.86
C ASP A 11 -10.49 -21.84 25.37
N TYR A 12 -10.77 -20.53 25.27
CA TYR A 12 -9.79 -19.54 24.79
C TYR A 12 -8.49 -19.53 25.62
N LYS A 13 -8.60 -19.64 26.96
CA LYS A 13 -7.40 -19.61 27.83
C LYS A 13 -6.54 -20.85 27.63
N GLN A 14 -7.16 -22.01 27.60
CA GLN A 14 -6.49 -23.28 27.31
C GLN A 14 -5.84 -23.27 25.91
N LEU A 15 -6.47 -22.61 24.92
CA LEU A 15 -5.90 -22.45 23.58
C LEU A 15 -4.61 -21.61 23.63
N ILE A 16 -4.63 -20.46 24.33
CA ILE A 16 -3.46 -19.58 24.49
C ILE A 16 -2.31 -20.34 25.18
N GLU A 17 -2.59 -21.05 26.26
CA GLU A 17 -1.62 -21.89 26.99
C GLU A 17 -1.04 -22.98 26.09
N LYS A 18 -1.91 -23.71 25.37
CA LYS A 18 -1.49 -24.80 24.47
C LYS A 18 -0.64 -24.34 23.30
N LEU A 19 -0.90 -23.16 22.81
CA LEU A 19 -0.14 -22.54 21.72
C LEU A 19 1.12 -21.81 22.23
N GLU A 20 1.29 -21.73 23.54
CA GLU A 20 2.43 -21.04 24.19
C GLU A 20 2.63 -19.61 23.69
N LEU A 21 1.53 -18.90 23.35
CA LEU A 21 1.60 -17.58 22.73
C LEU A 21 2.34 -16.56 23.60
N ASP A 22 2.29 -16.71 24.92
CA ASP A 22 3.04 -15.87 25.87
C ASP A 22 4.57 -16.09 25.81
N LYS A 23 5.00 -17.22 25.22
CA LYS A 23 6.40 -17.58 25.05
C LYS A 23 6.96 -17.21 23.67
N LEU A 24 6.09 -16.76 22.74
CA LEU A 24 6.52 -16.33 21.42
C LEU A 24 7.40 -15.08 21.58
N LYS A 25 8.70 -15.29 21.52
CA LYS A 25 9.66 -14.20 21.36
C LYS A 25 9.87 -14.03 19.87
N VAL A 26 9.56 -12.84 19.36
CA VAL A 26 10.04 -12.44 18.03
C VAL A 26 11.57 -12.45 18.10
N SER A 27 12.19 -13.43 17.45
CA SER A 27 13.65 -13.47 17.40
C SER A 27 14.11 -12.28 16.55
N LYS A 28 15.09 -11.52 17.07
CA LYS A 28 15.72 -10.44 16.29
C LYS A 28 16.46 -10.98 15.05
N GLU A 29 16.68 -12.28 14.97
CA GLU A 29 17.38 -12.95 13.87
C GLU A 29 16.54 -13.05 12.59
N ASP A 30 15.21 -13.02 12.69
CA ASP A 30 14.33 -13.00 11.52
C ASP A 30 14.30 -11.63 10.79
N THR A 31 15.01 -10.63 11.32
CA THR A 31 15.07 -9.27 10.78
C THR A 31 16.18 -9.08 9.74
N TYR A 32 16.98 -10.09 9.42
CA TYR A 32 18.07 -10.01 8.44
C TYR A 32 17.76 -10.60 7.07
N SER A 33 16.49 -10.81 6.72
CA SER A 33 16.15 -10.94 5.31
C SER A 33 16.48 -9.61 4.61
N LYS A 34 17.21 -9.67 3.50
CA LYS A 34 17.55 -8.47 2.71
C LYS A 34 16.29 -7.65 2.51
N LYS A 35 16.29 -6.42 3.03
CA LYS A 35 15.19 -5.48 2.85
C LYS A 35 15.08 -5.17 1.36
N ASN A 36 14.01 -5.61 0.73
CA ASN A 36 13.74 -5.33 -0.66
C ASN A 36 12.76 -4.15 -0.73
N VAL A 37 13.20 -3.01 -1.21
CA VAL A 37 12.39 -1.79 -1.33
C VAL A 37 11.99 -1.58 -2.78
N ILE A 38 10.69 -1.54 -3.05
CA ILE A 38 10.11 -1.36 -4.37
C ILE A 38 9.64 0.08 -4.51
N HIS A 39 10.25 0.82 -5.42
CA HIS A 39 9.92 2.21 -5.66
C HIS A 39 8.80 2.31 -6.70
N ILE A 40 7.69 2.95 -6.33
CA ILE A 40 6.49 3.08 -7.16
C ILE A 40 6.23 4.56 -7.49
N PRO A 41 6.20 4.94 -8.80
CA PRO A 41 5.86 6.30 -9.23
C PRO A 41 4.39 6.62 -8.96
N VAL A 42 4.11 7.81 -8.45
CA VAL A 42 2.75 8.28 -8.17
C VAL A 42 2.62 9.75 -8.59
N LEU A 43 1.57 10.07 -9.33
CA LEU A 43 1.16 11.43 -9.60
C LEU A 43 0.22 11.92 -8.50
N TYR A 44 0.67 12.94 -7.75
CA TYR A 44 -0.08 13.61 -6.70
C TYR A 44 -0.60 14.95 -7.25
N ASN A 45 -1.82 14.95 -7.73
CA ASN A 45 -2.55 16.16 -8.11
C ASN A 45 -4.04 15.98 -7.79
N LEU A 46 -4.85 17.02 -7.94
CA LEU A 46 -6.27 16.98 -7.57
C LEU A 46 -7.12 16.10 -8.51
N GLU A 47 -6.65 15.84 -9.72
CA GLU A 47 -7.32 14.94 -10.65
C GLU A 47 -7.13 13.47 -10.23
N MET A 48 -5.90 13.07 -9.89
CA MET A 48 -5.56 11.70 -9.51
C MET A 48 -5.75 11.43 -8.02
N GLY A 49 -5.71 12.48 -7.20
CA GLY A 49 -5.89 12.47 -5.75
C GLY A 49 -6.99 13.44 -5.29
N PRO A 50 -8.26 13.16 -5.60
CA PRO A 50 -9.37 14.10 -5.33
C PRO A 50 -9.61 14.41 -3.85
N ASP A 51 -8.97 13.70 -2.92
CA ASP A 51 -9.07 13.95 -1.48
C ASP A 51 -7.79 14.56 -0.91
N LEU A 52 -6.82 14.92 -1.75
CA LEU A 52 -5.52 15.44 -1.31
C LEU A 52 -5.65 16.75 -0.51
N GLU A 53 -6.56 17.65 -0.92
CA GLU A 53 -6.89 18.86 -0.16
C GLU A 53 -7.57 18.55 1.17
N GLU A 54 -8.44 17.55 1.22
CA GLU A 54 -9.10 17.14 2.46
C GLU A 54 -8.10 16.58 3.46
N VAL A 55 -7.17 15.73 3.01
CA VAL A 55 -6.10 15.19 3.85
C VAL A 55 -5.19 16.31 4.38
N ALA A 56 -4.81 17.24 3.51
CA ALA A 56 -4.00 18.40 3.89
C ALA A 56 -4.70 19.28 4.93
N SER A 57 -5.95 19.66 4.67
CA SER A 57 -6.75 20.50 5.57
C SER A 57 -7.02 19.82 6.92
N TYR A 58 -7.33 18.52 6.91
CA TYR A 58 -7.61 17.75 8.12
C TYR A 58 -6.40 17.75 9.09
N ASN A 59 -5.19 17.71 8.54
CA ASN A 59 -3.95 17.64 9.30
C ASN A 59 -3.26 19.01 9.48
N ASN A 60 -3.87 20.12 9.02
CA ASN A 60 -3.28 21.45 9.02
C ASN A 60 -1.94 21.55 8.29
N LEU A 61 -1.83 20.86 7.14
CA LEU A 61 -0.65 20.81 6.28
C LEU A 61 -0.98 21.40 4.90
N SER A 62 0.06 21.76 4.14
CA SER A 62 -0.06 21.99 2.70
C SER A 62 -0.10 20.66 1.94
N ILE A 63 -0.55 20.70 0.70
CA ILE A 63 -0.52 19.53 -0.20
C ILE A 63 0.91 19.03 -0.36
N GLU A 64 1.86 19.92 -0.54
CA GLU A 64 3.27 19.62 -0.71
C GLU A 64 3.85 18.88 0.52
N GLU A 65 3.46 19.31 1.73
CA GLU A 65 3.88 18.65 2.96
C GLU A 65 3.29 17.24 3.08
N VAL A 66 2.00 17.05 2.74
CA VAL A 66 1.38 15.71 2.70
C VAL A 66 2.15 14.79 1.73
N VAL A 67 2.43 15.27 0.52
CA VAL A 67 3.16 14.50 -0.50
C VAL A 67 4.58 14.20 -0.02
N GLN A 68 5.27 15.16 0.56
CA GLN A 68 6.62 14.98 1.09
C GLN A 68 6.65 13.92 2.20
N ILE A 69 5.74 14.00 3.17
CA ILE A 69 5.65 13.03 4.27
C ILE A 69 5.36 11.64 3.70
N HIS A 70 4.36 11.53 2.80
CA HIS A 70 3.97 10.24 2.22
C HIS A 70 5.08 9.59 1.38
N THR A 71 5.90 10.38 0.67
CA THR A 71 6.97 9.86 -0.20
C THR A 71 8.31 9.64 0.54
N THR A 72 8.47 10.15 1.76
CA THR A 72 9.69 9.97 2.55
C THR A 72 9.77 8.56 3.15
N ASN A 73 8.65 8.01 3.58
CA ASN A 73 8.60 6.74 4.30
C ASN A 73 8.68 5.52 3.39
N GLU A 74 9.14 4.42 3.96
CA GLU A 74 9.09 3.09 3.39
C GLU A 74 8.05 2.27 4.13
N TYR A 75 7.14 1.68 3.39
CA TYR A 75 5.95 1.00 3.92
C TYR A 75 6.12 -0.51 3.85
N LEU A 76 6.15 -1.18 4.98
CA LEU A 76 6.22 -2.65 5.04
C LEU A 76 4.93 -3.25 4.50
N VAL A 77 5.06 -4.17 3.55
CA VAL A 77 3.96 -5.02 3.08
C VAL A 77 3.77 -6.17 4.07
N TYR A 78 2.79 -6.04 4.96
CA TYR A 78 2.50 -7.10 5.93
C TYR A 78 1.87 -8.32 5.27
N MET A 79 0.98 -8.09 4.33
CA MET A 79 0.24 -9.14 3.62
C MET A 79 -0.42 -8.57 2.37
N LEU A 80 -0.81 -9.46 1.47
CA LEU A 80 -1.71 -9.16 0.35
C LEU A 80 -3.09 -9.74 0.67
N GLY A 81 -4.16 -8.98 0.42
CA GLY A 81 -5.51 -9.45 0.73
C GLY A 81 -6.60 -8.43 0.38
N PHE A 82 -7.82 -8.67 0.77
CA PHE A 82 -9.01 -7.91 0.39
C PHE A 82 -9.37 -8.11 -1.09
N MET A 83 -8.46 -7.85 -2.01
CA MET A 83 -8.55 -8.16 -3.43
C MET A 83 -7.17 -8.61 -3.92
N PRO A 84 -7.07 -9.34 -5.07
CA PRO A 84 -5.78 -9.77 -5.60
C PRO A 84 -4.81 -8.61 -5.78
N GLY A 85 -3.63 -8.72 -5.17
CA GLY A 85 -2.57 -7.72 -5.26
C GLY A 85 -2.71 -6.50 -4.35
N PHE A 86 -3.77 -6.35 -3.53
CA PHE A 86 -3.88 -5.21 -2.60
C PHE A 86 -2.92 -5.37 -1.42
N PRO A 87 -1.96 -4.43 -1.22
CA PRO A 87 -1.01 -4.52 -0.13
C PRO A 87 -1.57 -3.87 1.14
N PHE A 88 -1.48 -4.58 2.25
CA PHE A 88 -1.67 -3.98 3.58
C PHE A 88 -0.34 -3.39 4.03
N LEU A 89 -0.24 -2.08 4.00
CA LEU A 89 0.97 -1.32 4.28
C LEU A 89 0.95 -0.74 5.69
N GLY A 90 2.06 -0.87 6.39
CA GLY A 90 2.28 -0.23 7.69
C GLY A 90 3.37 0.82 7.64
N GLY A 91 3.38 1.71 8.62
CA GLY A 91 4.39 2.76 8.75
C GLY A 91 3.96 4.11 8.19
N LEU A 92 2.64 4.35 8.03
CA LEU A 92 2.15 5.70 7.71
C LEU A 92 2.48 6.64 8.85
N ASP A 93 3.05 7.79 8.51
CA ASP A 93 3.36 8.86 9.46
C ASP A 93 2.09 9.41 10.11
N GLU A 94 2.12 9.63 11.44
CA GLU A 94 0.96 10.07 12.20
C GLU A 94 0.45 11.45 11.78
N HIS A 95 1.32 12.31 11.24
CA HIS A 95 0.97 13.66 10.79
C HIS A 95 0.05 13.69 9.57
N ILE A 96 -0.14 12.56 8.88
CA ILE A 96 -1.06 12.44 7.75
C ILE A 96 -2.14 11.37 7.95
N HIS A 97 -2.34 10.91 9.20
CA HIS A 97 -3.47 10.04 9.53
C HIS A 97 -4.79 10.74 9.27
N THR A 98 -5.64 10.15 8.45
CA THR A 98 -6.92 10.76 8.06
C THR A 98 -8.01 9.69 8.07
N PRO A 99 -9.17 9.95 8.70
CA PRO A 99 -10.27 9.01 8.73
C PRO A 99 -10.76 8.64 7.32
N ARG A 100 -11.39 7.47 7.21
CA ARG A 100 -12.11 7.11 5.98
C ARG A 100 -13.20 8.13 5.70
N ARG A 101 -13.56 8.25 4.42
CA ARG A 101 -14.73 9.03 4.00
C ARG A 101 -16.00 8.48 4.66
N SER A 102 -16.86 9.38 5.07
CA SER A 102 -18.19 9.03 5.59
C SER A 102 -19.05 8.32 4.55
N GLU A 103 -18.90 8.73 3.28
CA GLU A 103 -19.58 8.14 2.14
C GLU A 103 -18.55 7.48 1.22
N PRO A 104 -18.50 6.12 1.19
CA PRO A 104 -17.61 5.42 0.27
C PRO A 104 -17.94 5.70 -1.20
N ARG A 105 -16.92 5.77 -2.04
CA ARG A 105 -17.09 5.86 -3.49
C ARG A 105 -17.58 4.53 -4.04
N VAL A 106 -18.48 4.60 -5.01
CA VAL A 106 -18.93 3.45 -5.79
C VAL A 106 -17.78 2.87 -6.61
N LYS A 107 -16.85 3.74 -7.05
CA LYS A 107 -15.69 3.36 -7.84
C LYS A 107 -14.45 4.15 -7.42
N ILE A 108 -13.39 3.43 -7.12
CA ILE A 108 -12.00 3.90 -7.04
C ILE A 108 -11.26 3.21 -8.20
N ASN A 109 -10.53 3.97 -8.99
CA ASN A 109 -9.82 3.43 -10.15
C ASN A 109 -8.58 2.63 -9.74
N ALA A 110 -8.21 1.63 -10.54
CA ALA A 110 -6.93 0.94 -10.42
C ALA A 110 -5.75 1.93 -10.41
N GLY A 111 -4.71 1.61 -9.63
CA GLY A 111 -3.56 2.47 -9.43
C GLY A 111 -3.75 3.55 -8.37
N SER A 112 -4.97 3.79 -7.87
CA SER A 112 -5.20 4.81 -6.84
C SER A 112 -4.44 4.51 -5.55
N VAL A 113 -3.77 5.53 -5.02
CA VAL A 113 -3.07 5.51 -3.73
C VAL A 113 -3.90 6.30 -2.73
N GLY A 114 -4.10 5.75 -1.55
CA GLY A 114 -4.97 6.39 -0.57
C GLY A 114 -4.57 6.17 0.88
N ILE A 115 -5.23 6.94 1.75
CA ILE A 115 -5.07 6.90 3.21
C ILE A 115 -6.40 6.52 3.85
N ALA A 116 -6.33 5.70 4.89
CA ALA A 116 -7.48 5.38 5.74
C ALA A 116 -6.99 5.14 7.18
N ASN A 117 -7.37 6.01 8.10
CA ASN A 117 -6.88 6.03 9.47
C ASN A 117 -5.34 6.11 9.51
N ASN A 118 -4.69 5.12 10.05
CA ASN A 118 -3.23 5.00 10.18
C ASN A 118 -2.59 4.12 9.08
N GLN A 119 -3.28 3.93 7.96
CA GLN A 119 -2.82 3.07 6.87
C GLN A 119 -2.76 3.84 5.56
N THR A 120 -1.79 3.50 4.72
CA THR A 120 -1.78 3.81 3.30
C THR A 120 -1.94 2.53 2.48
N GLY A 121 -2.32 2.65 1.23
CA GLY A 121 -2.55 1.49 0.35
C GLY A 121 -2.65 1.90 -1.11
N LEU A 122 -2.62 0.87 -1.93
CA LEU A 122 -2.61 0.97 -3.39
C LEU A 122 -3.65 0.01 -3.96
N TYR A 123 -4.61 0.54 -4.72
CA TYR A 123 -5.67 -0.24 -5.36
C TYR A 123 -5.16 -0.91 -6.63
N PRO A 124 -5.07 -2.25 -6.70
CA PRO A 124 -4.57 -2.95 -7.89
C PRO A 124 -5.60 -3.04 -9.01
N SER A 125 -6.89 -2.87 -8.70
CA SER A 125 -8.01 -2.92 -9.63
C SER A 125 -9.12 -1.97 -9.23
N ASP A 126 -10.04 -1.68 -10.16
CA ASP A 126 -11.24 -0.88 -9.88
C ASP A 126 -12.08 -1.54 -8.78
N SER A 127 -12.50 -0.75 -7.80
CA SER A 127 -13.27 -1.26 -6.65
C SER A 127 -14.03 -0.13 -5.95
N PRO A 128 -15.12 -0.41 -5.26
CA PRO A 128 -15.69 0.54 -4.31
C PRO A 128 -14.77 0.70 -3.10
N GLY A 129 -14.83 1.86 -2.43
CA GLY A 129 -14.05 2.08 -1.21
C GLY A 129 -14.22 3.47 -0.60
N GLY A 130 -13.86 3.57 0.68
CA GLY A 130 -13.98 4.79 1.48
C GLY A 130 -12.64 5.42 1.88
N TRP A 131 -11.54 5.08 1.19
CA TRP A 131 -10.25 5.68 1.45
C TRP A 131 -10.14 7.08 0.87
N GLN A 132 -9.36 7.93 1.50
CA GLN A 132 -8.99 9.24 0.99
C GLN A 132 -7.94 9.06 -0.12
N ILE A 133 -8.31 9.31 -1.35
CA ILE A 133 -7.42 9.11 -2.50
C ILE A 133 -6.55 10.35 -2.69
N ILE A 134 -5.23 10.15 -2.58
CA ILE A 134 -4.22 11.22 -2.61
C ILE A 134 -3.39 11.27 -3.88
N GLY A 135 -3.46 10.24 -4.72
CA GLY A 135 -2.70 10.15 -5.96
C GLY A 135 -2.96 8.87 -6.72
N ARG A 136 -2.26 8.69 -7.84
CA ARG A 136 -2.39 7.49 -8.67
C ARG A 136 -1.08 7.11 -9.33
N THR A 137 -0.79 5.81 -9.37
CA THR A 137 0.30 5.26 -10.19
C THR A 137 -0.23 4.83 -11.55
N PRO A 138 0.52 5.04 -12.64
CA PRO A 138 0.18 4.51 -13.95
C PRO A 138 0.46 3.00 -14.07
N LEU A 139 1.14 2.42 -13.06
CA LEU A 139 1.57 1.03 -13.11
C LEU A 139 0.42 0.04 -12.90
N LYS A 140 0.43 -1.04 -13.66
CA LYS A 140 -0.35 -2.23 -13.39
C LYS A 140 0.39 -3.05 -12.33
N VAL A 141 -0.01 -2.91 -11.07
CA VAL A 141 0.69 -3.54 -9.92
C VAL A 141 0.31 -5.00 -9.70
N PHE A 142 -0.81 -5.43 -10.29
CA PHE A 142 -1.26 -6.81 -10.33
C PHE A 142 -1.61 -7.21 -11.77
N ASP A 143 -1.11 -8.35 -12.20
CA ASP A 143 -1.46 -8.97 -13.48
C ASP A 143 -1.52 -10.50 -13.32
N GLN A 144 -2.73 -11.06 -13.44
CA GLN A 144 -2.96 -12.50 -13.29
C GLN A 144 -2.25 -13.37 -14.33
N TYR A 145 -1.78 -12.76 -15.43
CA TYR A 145 -1.08 -13.45 -16.53
C TYR A 145 0.44 -13.28 -16.46
N SER A 146 0.94 -12.56 -15.49
CA SER A 146 2.38 -12.34 -15.28
C SER A 146 2.94 -13.25 -14.20
N GLU A 147 4.24 -13.55 -14.28
CA GLU A 147 4.99 -14.24 -13.23
C GLU A 147 6.18 -13.35 -12.83
N PRO A 148 6.25 -12.83 -11.61
CA PRO A 148 5.23 -12.86 -10.56
C PRO A 148 4.00 -12.02 -10.90
N MET A 149 2.82 -12.38 -10.36
CA MET A 149 1.55 -11.68 -10.60
C MET A 149 1.50 -10.27 -9.99
N THR A 150 2.36 -9.98 -9.02
CA THR A 150 2.43 -8.69 -8.31
C THR A 150 3.81 -8.09 -8.43
N LEU A 151 3.90 -6.76 -8.26
CA LEU A 151 5.20 -6.07 -8.23
C LEU A 151 5.94 -6.27 -6.89
N TYR A 152 5.23 -6.68 -5.85
CA TYR A 152 5.71 -6.82 -4.47
C TYR A 152 5.09 -8.06 -3.81
N GLU A 153 5.69 -8.50 -2.73
CA GLU A 153 5.22 -9.60 -1.91
C GLU A 153 5.25 -9.25 -0.42
N ALA A 154 4.65 -10.10 0.44
CA ALA A 154 4.70 -9.89 1.88
C ALA A 154 6.16 -9.94 2.37
N GLY A 155 6.54 -8.97 3.19
CA GLY A 155 7.91 -8.77 3.65
C GLY A 155 8.72 -7.75 2.84
N ASP A 156 8.30 -7.41 1.63
CA ASP A 156 8.86 -6.28 0.88
C ASP A 156 8.50 -4.94 1.53
N TYR A 157 9.18 -3.89 1.10
CA TYR A 157 8.83 -2.51 1.39
C TYR A 157 8.42 -1.79 0.11
N ILE A 158 7.42 -0.93 0.19
CA ILE A 158 7.05 -0.01 -0.88
C ILE A 158 7.50 1.39 -0.49
N LYS A 159 8.16 2.07 -1.41
CA LYS A 159 8.43 3.50 -1.33
C LYS A 159 7.80 4.21 -2.51
N PHE A 160 6.86 5.08 -2.23
CA PHE A 160 6.28 5.92 -3.27
C PHE A 160 7.21 7.08 -3.60
N TYR A 161 7.24 7.50 -4.86
CA TYR A 161 7.91 8.73 -5.27
C TYR A 161 7.03 9.54 -6.21
N SER A 162 7.09 10.87 -6.05
CA SER A 162 6.28 11.78 -6.85
C SER A 162 6.83 11.91 -8.27
N ILE A 163 5.93 11.88 -9.24
CA ILE A 163 6.21 12.17 -10.65
C ILE A 163 5.29 13.27 -11.16
N ASP A 164 5.70 13.93 -12.24
CA ASP A 164 4.88 14.91 -12.94
C ASP A 164 3.92 14.23 -13.94
N GLU A 165 2.96 14.99 -14.43
CA GLU A 165 1.95 14.53 -15.39
C GLU A 165 2.58 14.05 -16.71
N LYS A 166 3.64 14.70 -17.17
CA LYS A 166 4.37 14.29 -18.36
C LYS A 166 4.95 12.90 -18.21
N THR A 167 5.58 12.63 -17.08
CA THR A 167 6.15 11.33 -16.76
C THR A 167 5.06 10.27 -16.59
N TYR A 168 3.94 10.63 -15.95
CA TYR A 168 2.78 9.74 -15.81
C TYR A 168 2.27 9.30 -17.18
N ASN A 169 1.99 10.25 -18.08
CA ASN A 169 1.49 10.00 -19.42
C ASN A 169 2.50 9.20 -20.28
N GLN A 170 3.80 9.45 -20.10
CA GLN A 170 4.84 8.66 -20.76
C GLN A 170 4.80 7.19 -20.34
N ILE A 171 4.73 6.91 -19.04
CA ILE A 171 4.65 5.53 -18.52
C ILE A 171 3.39 4.85 -19.02
N GLU A 172 2.25 5.53 -18.96
CA GLU A 172 0.96 4.99 -19.43
C GLU A 172 1.01 4.65 -20.94
N SER A 173 1.60 5.52 -21.75
CA SER A 173 1.83 5.25 -23.19
C SER A 173 2.75 4.04 -23.41
N GLU A 174 3.87 3.96 -22.67
CA GLU A 174 4.80 2.82 -22.76
C GLU A 174 4.10 1.49 -22.41
N ILE A 175 3.19 1.50 -21.41
CA ILE A 175 2.39 0.32 -21.03
C ILE A 175 1.42 -0.06 -22.15
N ASN A 176 0.65 0.91 -22.66
CA ASN A 176 -0.37 0.68 -23.70
C ASN A 176 0.24 0.17 -25.02
N ASP A 177 1.45 0.64 -25.35
CA ASP A 177 2.18 0.24 -26.55
C ASP A 177 2.97 -1.07 -26.39
N GLY A 178 2.93 -1.70 -25.19
CA GLY A 178 3.70 -2.91 -24.88
C GLY A 178 5.22 -2.68 -24.82
N ARG A 179 5.66 -1.42 -24.68
CA ARG A 179 7.09 -1.02 -24.62
C ARG A 179 7.56 -0.76 -23.19
N PHE A 180 6.69 -1.01 -22.20
CA PHE A 180 7.00 -0.73 -20.81
C PHE A 180 8.21 -1.51 -20.32
N ASN A 181 9.23 -0.77 -19.89
CA ASN A 181 10.40 -1.34 -19.23
C ASN A 181 10.24 -1.19 -17.70
N LYS A 182 9.89 -2.28 -17.02
CA LYS A 182 9.69 -2.33 -15.57
C LYS A 182 10.92 -1.85 -14.80
N GLU A 183 12.13 -2.24 -15.22
CA GLU A 183 13.37 -1.90 -14.53
C GLU A 183 13.70 -0.40 -14.57
N LYS A 184 13.18 0.31 -15.55
CA LYS A 184 13.35 1.76 -15.68
C LYS A 184 12.52 2.53 -14.64
N TRP A 185 11.31 2.06 -14.34
CA TRP A 185 10.34 2.81 -13.56
C TRP A 185 10.09 2.23 -12.17
N VAL A 186 10.30 0.93 -12.00
CA VAL A 186 10.19 0.20 -10.73
C VAL A 186 11.58 -0.22 -10.32
N THR A 187 12.26 0.63 -9.56
CA THR A 187 13.59 0.28 -9.05
C THR A 187 13.46 -0.56 -7.78
N ARG A 188 14.41 -1.47 -7.57
CA ARG A 188 14.52 -2.26 -6.35
C ARG A 188 15.85 -1.94 -5.69
N SER A 189 15.78 -1.56 -4.41
CA SER A 189 16.98 -1.40 -3.58
C SER A 189 16.95 -2.45 -2.47
N GLY A 190 18.06 -3.16 -2.29
CA GLY A 190 18.26 -4.10 -1.17
C GLY A 190 19.34 -3.57 -0.24
N HIS A 191 19.10 -3.63 1.05
CA HIS A 191 20.10 -3.33 2.10
C HIS A 191 20.42 -4.59 2.90
#